data_f1078bb587f72ddfed1379e31836195d
#
_entry.id   f1078bb587f72ddfed1379e31836195d
#
_cell.length_a   1.000
_cell.length_b   1.000
_cell.length_c   1.000
_cell.angle_alpha   90.00
_cell.angle_beta   90.00
_cell.angle_gamma   90.00
#
_symmetry.space_group_name_H-M   'P 1'
#
loop_
_entity.id
_entity.type
_entity.pdbx_description
1 polymer ?
#
loop_
_entity_poly.entity_id
_entity_poly.type
_entity_poly.pdbx_seq_one_letter_code
_entity_poly.pdbx_strand_id
1 'polypeptide(L)'
;MVLTRLLRVARFMSKVLYTRHDNEVVKITLNNPSRNNAFDDEIISSLITILEDIEHSDNIKLVMLNSNGKHFSAGADLNWMKRMSNCSHEENLKDASMLTTMLQKLNNLKYPTLAVIKGAAFGGGVGLISCCDIALASENSIFSLSEVKVGLIPATISPYVINAVGARNARRLFTSGERFDSNIAKQINLVHEIAKEEDLEKRISYFINHFKQNGPQAVIAAKKIVLDIFNKEIDNSVISHTCEVISALRTSKEGREGVTAFLEKRNPNW
;
A
#
# COMPACT_ATOMS: atom_id res chain seq x y z
N MET A 1 -36.58 17.79 -1.66
CA MET A 1 -35.41 18.52 -2.14
C MET A 1 -34.40 18.55 -1.00
N VAL A 2 -33.60 17.52 -0.87
CA VAL A 2 -32.60 17.35 0.20
C VAL A 2 -31.21 17.45 -0.44
N LEU A 3 -30.52 18.56 -0.14
CA LEU A 3 -29.14 18.80 -0.59
C LEU A 3 -28.23 17.77 0.02
N THR A 4 -27.71 16.88 -0.79
CA THR A 4 -26.61 15.99 -0.45
C THR A 4 -25.34 16.82 -0.36
N ARG A 5 -24.93 17.13 0.85
CA ARG A 5 -23.67 17.82 1.18
C ARG A 5 -22.51 16.91 0.83
N LEU A 6 -21.89 17.15 -0.31
CA LEU A 6 -20.54 16.66 -0.65
C LEU A 6 -19.56 17.23 0.39
N LEU A 7 -19.18 16.42 1.36
CA LEU A 7 -18.06 16.73 2.26
C LEU A 7 -16.75 16.58 1.47
N ARG A 8 -16.44 17.60 0.65
CA ARG A 8 -15.07 17.88 0.23
C ARG A 8 -14.34 18.46 1.45
N VAL A 9 -13.76 17.60 2.29
CA VAL A 9 -12.76 18.06 3.25
C VAL A 9 -11.41 18.10 2.52
N ALA A 10 -11.24 19.12 1.66
CA ALA A 10 -9.90 19.51 1.25
C ALA A 10 -9.30 20.33 2.40
N ARG A 11 -8.53 19.70 3.28
CA ARG A 11 -7.57 20.41 4.13
C ARG A 11 -6.46 20.90 3.18
N PHE A 12 -6.59 22.13 2.69
CA PHE A 12 -5.53 22.84 1.96
C PHE A 12 -4.34 22.98 2.90
N MET A 13 -3.15 22.50 2.48
CA MET A 13 -1.84 22.43 3.14
C MET A 13 -1.50 21.15 3.90
N SER A 14 -2.16 20.04 3.73
CA SER A 14 -1.72 18.76 4.30
C SER A 14 -0.67 18.10 3.39
N LYS A 15 0.41 17.57 3.98
CA LYS A 15 1.43 16.79 3.27
C LYS A 15 0.92 15.43 2.78
N VAL A 16 -0.26 15.02 3.23
CA VAL A 16 -0.97 13.83 2.74
C VAL A 16 -2.42 14.23 2.48
N LEU A 17 -2.90 13.97 1.27
CA LEU A 17 -4.28 14.19 0.89
C LEU A 17 -5.06 12.87 0.93
N TYR A 18 -6.30 12.95 1.39
CA TYR A 18 -7.26 11.86 1.38
C TYR A 18 -8.48 12.28 0.59
N THR A 19 -8.84 11.50 -0.42
CA THR A 19 -10.06 11.74 -1.20
C THR A 19 -10.80 10.42 -1.43
N ARG A 20 -12.14 10.49 -1.49
CA ARG A 20 -12.99 9.34 -1.78
C ARG A 20 -13.74 9.60 -3.08
N HIS A 21 -13.60 8.70 -4.05
CA HIS A 21 -14.26 8.75 -5.34
C HIS A 21 -15.39 7.73 -5.38
N ASP A 22 -16.58 8.16 -5.83
CA ASP A 22 -17.79 7.33 -5.98
C ASP A 22 -18.13 6.48 -4.74
N ASN A 23 -17.72 6.92 -3.57
CA ASN A 23 -17.82 6.20 -2.29
C ASN A 23 -17.17 4.82 -2.22
N GLU A 24 -16.47 4.37 -3.25
CA GLU A 24 -15.90 3.01 -3.34
C GLU A 24 -14.38 2.98 -3.46
N VAL A 25 -13.78 4.03 -4.03
CA VAL A 25 -12.33 4.11 -4.22
C VAL A 25 -11.77 5.23 -3.35
N VAL A 26 -10.82 4.88 -2.51
CA VAL A 26 -10.08 5.83 -1.69
C VAL A 26 -8.74 6.11 -2.34
N LYS A 27 -8.35 7.38 -2.38
CA LYS A 27 -7.05 7.83 -2.85
C LYS A 27 -6.31 8.55 -1.73
N ILE A 28 -5.16 8.01 -1.35
CA ILE A 28 -4.18 8.61 -0.45
C ILE A 28 -3.07 9.18 -1.34
N THR A 29 -2.79 10.46 -1.22
CA THR A 29 -1.78 11.13 -2.06
C THR A 29 -0.73 11.79 -1.20
N LEU A 30 0.53 11.37 -1.31
CA LEU A 30 1.67 12.08 -0.76
C LEU A 30 1.77 13.45 -1.44
N ASN A 31 1.70 14.53 -0.68
CA ASN A 31 1.53 15.90 -1.21
C ASN A 31 2.55 16.89 -0.62
N ASN A 32 3.80 16.52 -0.65
CA ASN A 32 4.91 17.42 -0.31
C ASN A 32 5.94 17.46 -1.45
N PRO A 33 5.54 17.87 -2.69
CA PRO A 33 6.40 17.82 -3.87
C PRO A 33 7.63 18.70 -3.76
N SER A 34 7.58 19.79 -2.98
CA SER A 34 8.73 20.67 -2.73
C SER A 34 9.87 19.98 -1.98
N ARG A 35 9.57 18.91 -1.25
CA ARG A 35 10.53 18.05 -0.56
C ARG A 35 10.59 16.65 -1.18
N ASN A 36 10.13 16.49 -2.44
CA ASN A 36 10.06 15.21 -3.14
C ASN A 36 9.32 14.13 -2.34
N ASN A 37 8.28 14.50 -1.58
CA ASN A 37 7.50 13.61 -0.72
C ASN A 37 8.35 12.82 0.30
N ALA A 38 9.43 13.43 0.78
CA ALA A 38 10.27 12.84 1.81
C ALA A 38 9.51 12.74 3.14
N PHE A 39 9.75 11.64 3.88
CA PHE A 39 9.06 11.33 5.14
C PHE A 39 9.53 12.18 6.28
N ASP A 40 8.57 12.69 7.05
CA ASP A 40 8.74 13.28 8.37
C ASP A 40 7.59 12.84 9.30
N ASP A 41 7.62 13.29 10.55
CA ASP A 41 6.63 12.94 11.58
C ASP A 41 5.19 13.27 11.14
N GLU A 42 5.01 14.37 10.40
CA GLU A 42 3.69 14.83 9.97
C GLU A 42 3.12 13.90 8.88
N ILE A 43 3.93 13.45 7.94
CA ILE A 43 3.51 12.47 6.93
C ILE A 43 3.19 11.14 7.59
N ILE A 44 4.03 10.65 8.51
CA ILE A 44 3.83 9.39 9.21
C ILE A 44 2.53 9.43 10.03
N SER A 45 2.34 10.46 10.86
CA SER A 45 1.15 10.58 11.70
C SER A 45 -0.13 10.77 10.88
N SER A 46 -0.07 11.53 9.79
CA SER A 46 -1.19 11.72 8.87
C SER A 46 -1.59 10.40 8.21
N LEU A 47 -0.62 9.60 7.74
CA LEU A 47 -0.89 8.29 7.15
C LEU A 47 -1.50 7.33 8.18
N ILE A 48 -1.02 7.30 9.43
CA ILE A 48 -1.61 6.49 10.50
C ILE A 48 -3.09 6.84 10.68
N THR A 49 -3.40 8.13 10.86
CA THR A 49 -4.78 8.60 11.06
C THR A 49 -5.68 8.24 9.87
N ILE A 50 -5.21 8.46 8.64
CA ILE A 50 -5.97 8.14 7.43
C ILE A 50 -6.23 6.63 7.31
N LEU A 51 -5.22 5.80 7.60
CA LEU A 51 -5.36 4.34 7.55
C LEU A 51 -6.34 3.83 8.62
N GLU A 52 -6.37 4.44 9.81
CA GLU A 52 -7.36 4.17 10.85
C GLU A 52 -8.78 4.54 10.40
N ASP A 53 -8.96 5.70 9.81
CA ASP A 53 -10.26 6.14 9.28
C ASP A 53 -10.76 5.21 8.17
N ILE A 54 -9.86 4.75 7.28
CA ILE A 54 -10.18 3.79 6.23
C ILE A 54 -10.58 2.43 6.83
N GLU A 55 -9.85 1.93 7.82
CA GLU A 55 -10.14 0.64 8.46
C GLU A 55 -11.56 0.61 9.08
N HIS A 56 -12.01 1.74 9.64
CA HIS A 56 -13.35 1.87 10.22
C HIS A 56 -14.43 2.29 9.20
N SER A 57 -14.06 2.58 7.96
CA SER A 57 -15.01 2.93 6.90
C SER A 57 -15.62 1.69 6.26
N ASP A 58 -16.81 1.85 5.66
CA ASP A 58 -17.48 0.82 4.89
C ASP A 58 -17.49 1.13 3.40
N ASN A 59 -17.84 0.14 2.58
CA ASN A 59 -18.06 0.23 1.14
C ASN A 59 -16.83 0.70 0.35
N ILE A 60 -15.60 0.38 0.80
CA ILE A 60 -14.38 0.62 0.05
C ILE A 60 -14.03 -0.65 -0.72
N LYS A 61 -13.78 -0.51 -2.03
CA LYS A 61 -13.37 -1.61 -2.90
C LYS A 61 -11.88 -1.57 -3.25
N LEU A 62 -11.26 -0.39 -3.19
CA LEU A 62 -9.82 -0.22 -3.45
C LEU A 62 -9.29 1.02 -2.73
N VAL A 63 -8.10 0.89 -2.15
CA VAL A 63 -7.31 2.01 -1.62
C VAL A 63 -6.12 2.22 -2.53
N MET A 64 -6.01 3.41 -3.12
CA MET A 64 -4.91 3.78 -4.00
C MET A 64 -3.94 4.71 -3.27
N LEU A 65 -2.65 4.38 -3.27
CA LEU A 65 -1.57 5.21 -2.75
C LEU A 65 -0.75 5.76 -3.92
N ASN A 66 -0.69 7.07 -4.04
CA ASN A 66 0.09 7.75 -5.06
C ASN A 66 0.77 9.01 -4.51
N SER A 67 1.38 9.82 -5.38
CA SER A 67 2.02 11.07 -5.01
C SER A 67 1.76 12.18 -6.00
N ASN A 68 1.78 13.42 -5.51
CA ASN A 68 1.87 14.61 -6.35
C ASN A 68 3.35 14.97 -6.64
N GLY A 69 3.58 15.63 -7.77
CA GLY A 69 4.90 16.05 -8.21
C GLY A 69 5.66 14.97 -8.97
N LYS A 70 7.00 15.14 -9.06
CA LYS A 70 7.87 14.34 -9.93
C LYS A 70 8.19 12.95 -9.36
N HIS A 71 8.22 12.80 -8.03
CA HIS A 71 8.70 11.61 -7.35
C HIS A 71 7.64 11.03 -6.42
N PHE A 72 7.63 9.72 -6.30
CA PHE A 72 6.77 9.03 -5.34
C PHE A 72 7.19 9.39 -3.91
N SER A 73 8.45 9.14 -3.56
CA SER A 73 9.05 9.59 -2.31
C SER A 73 10.58 9.50 -2.36
N ALA A 74 11.26 10.54 -1.92
CA ALA A 74 12.73 10.57 -1.85
C ALA A 74 13.31 9.89 -0.59
N GLY A 75 12.48 9.24 0.22
CA GLY A 75 12.90 8.62 1.49
C GLY A 75 12.74 9.57 2.67
N ALA A 76 13.67 9.53 3.63
CA ALA A 76 13.62 10.36 4.84
C ALA A 76 13.93 11.84 4.57
N ASP A 77 13.19 12.76 5.20
CA ASP A 77 13.48 14.20 5.14
C ASP A 77 14.81 14.51 5.85
N LEU A 78 15.65 15.31 5.22
CA LEU A 78 16.98 15.63 5.74
C LEU A 78 16.94 16.37 7.07
N ASN A 79 15.95 17.25 7.30
CA ASN A 79 15.79 17.97 8.57
C ASN A 79 15.33 17.00 9.68
N TRP A 80 14.42 16.09 9.35
CA TRP A 80 14.01 15.02 10.25
C TRP A 80 15.20 14.12 10.62
N MET A 81 15.98 13.65 9.64
CA MET A 81 17.19 12.87 9.89
C MET A 81 18.18 13.61 10.79
N LYS A 82 18.44 14.90 10.52
CA LYS A 82 19.32 15.72 11.34
C LYS A 82 18.81 15.88 12.78
N ARG A 83 17.50 16.02 12.98
CA ARG A 83 16.90 16.07 14.33
C ARG A 83 17.10 14.73 15.03
N MET A 84 16.76 13.62 14.40
CA MET A 84 16.87 12.28 14.97
C MET A 84 18.30 11.88 15.31
N SER A 85 19.31 12.35 14.58
CA SER A 85 20.73 12.10 14.91
C SER A 85 21.19 12.73 16.20
N ASN A 86 20.45 13.72 16.74
CA ASN A 86 20.71 14.38 18.01
C ASN A 86 19.81 13.90 19.15
N CYS A 87 18.87 13.02 18.86
CA CYS A 87 17.95 12.44 19.85
C CYS A 87 18.58 11.27 20.61
N SER A 88 18.08 11.00 21.80
CA SER A 88 18.45 9.82 22.60
C SER A 88 18.04 8.52 21.88
N HIS A 89 18.58 7.39 22.35
CA HIS A 89 18.18 6.07 21.87
C HIS A 89 16.67 5.83 22.07
N GLU A 90 16.11 6.25 23.22
CA GLU A 90 14.71 6.08 23.54
C GLU A 90 13.79 6.88 22.59
N GLU A 91 14.15 8.13 22.30
CA GLU A 91 13.42 8.98 21.36
C GLU A 91 13.47 8.39 19.93
N ASN A 92 14.63 7.91 19.50
CA ASN A 92 14.78 7.23 18.21
C ASN A 92 13.96 5.93 18.14
N LEU A 93 13.89 5.16 19.24
CA LEU A 93 13.06 3.95 19.31
C LEU A 93 11.57 4.28 19.16
N LYS A 94 11.10 5.33 19.82
CA LYS A 94 9.72 5.81 19.72
C LYS A 94 9.38 6.24 18.30
N ASP A 95 10.27 6.99 17.66
CA ASP A 95 10.11 7.45 16.27
C ASP A 95 10.06 6.27 15.29
N ALA A 96 11.02 5.34 15.41
CA ALA A 96 11.00 4.11 14.60
C ALA A 96 9.73 3.28 14.81
N SER A 97 9.17 3.27 16.03
CA SER A 97 7.91 2.58 16.34
C SER A 97 6.70 3.21 15.63
N MET A 98 6.68 4.54 15.47
CA MET A 98 5.64 5.21 14.68
C MET A 98 5.70 4.81 13.21
N LEU A 99 6.90 4.76 12.62
CA LEU A 99 7.07 4.32 11.23
C LEU A 99 6.65 2.86 11.04
N THR A 100 7.02 1.96 11.96
CA THR A 100 6.57 0.55 11.90
C THR A 100 5.07 0.41 12.07
N THR A 101 4.44 1.21 12.93
CA THR A 101 2.98 1.25 13.10
C THR A 101 2.28 1.64 11.80
N MET A 102 2.76 2.68 11.12
CA MET A 102 2.23 3.11 9.82
C MET A 102 2.32 1.99 8.77
N LEU A 103 3.49 1.35 8.66
CA LEU A 103 3.71 0.27 7.70
C LEU A 103 2.82 -0.94 7.99
N GLN A 104 2.71 -1.32 9.27
CA GLN A 104 1.86 -2.43 9.71
C GLN A 104 0.38 -2.17 9.38
N LYS A 105 -0.10 -0.94 9.63
CA LYS A 105 -1.49 -0.57 9.31
C LYS A 105 -1.75 -0.62 7.80
N LEU A 106 -0.80 -0.17 6.97
CA LEU A 106 -0.95 -0.24 5.52
C LEU A 106 -0.94 -1.69 5.01
N ASN A 107 0.03 -2.50 5.47
CA ASN A 107 0.15 -3.91 5.07
C ASN A 107 -1.09 -4.73 5.46
N ASN A 108 -1.63 -4.48 6.66
CA ASN A 108 -2.75 -5.24 7.22
C ASN A 108 -4.12 -4.62 6.93
N LEU A 109 -4.17 -3.50 6.19
CA LEU A 109 -5.43 -2.85 5.84
C LEU A 109 -6.37 -3.86 5.19
N LYS A 110 -7.61 -3.96 5.67
CA LYS A 110 -8.58 -4.98 5.18
C LYS A 110 -8.90 -4.86 3.69
N TYR A 111 -8.83 -3.66 3.13
CA TYR A 111 -9.11 -3.40 1.72
C TYR A 111 -7.88 -3.64 0.84
N PRO A 112 -8.07 -4.05 -0.43
CA PRO A 112 -6.97 -4.14 -1.37
C PRO A 112 -6.33 -2.76 -1.59
N THR A 113 -5.01 -2.77 -1.78
CA THR A 113 -4.19 -1.56 -1.92
C THR A 113 -3.44 -1.56 -3.24
N LEU A 114 -3.42 -0.42 -3.94
CA LEU A 114 -2.70 -0.20 -5.19
C LEU A 114 -1.73 0.97 -5.03
N ALA A 115 -0.43 0.71 -5.05
CA ALA A 115 0.59 1.75 -5.17
C ALA A 115 0.75 2.14 -6.64
N VAL A 116 0.72 3.45 -6.92
CA VAL A 116 1.00 4.03 -8.26
C VAL A 116 2.24 4.88 -8.15
N ILE A 117 3.31 4.44 -8.79
CA ILE A 117 4.65 4.98 -8.63
C ILE A 117 5.07 5.75 -9.87
N LYS A 118 5.45 7.03 -9.67
CA LYS A 118 6.12 7.87 -10.68
C LYS A 118 7.45 8.37 -10.15
N GLY A 119 8.46 8.44 -11.03
CA GLY A 119 9.79 8.93 -10.68
C GLY A 119 10.47 8.12 -9.59
N ALA A 120 11.13 8.78 -8.64
CA ALA A 120 11.92 8.10 -7.62
C ALA A 120 11.07 7.59 -6.44
N ALA A 121 11.40 6.38 -5.97
CA ALA A 121 10.92 5.81 -4.71
C ALA A 121 12.14 5.26 -3.94
N PHE A 122 12.53 5.93 -2.85
CA PHE A 122 13.72 5.59 -2.07
C PHE A 122 13.37 5.28 -0.62
N GLY A 123 14.13 4.39 0.00
CA GLY A 123 14.03 4.06 1.43
C GLY A 123 12.60 3.73 1.86
N GLY A 124 12.04 4.54 2.75
CA GLY A 124 10.66 4.40 3.23
C GLY A 124 9.61 4.37 2.11
N GLY A 125 9.86 5.03 0.95
CA GLY A 125 9.01 4.95 -0.24
C GLY A 125 8.93 3.51 -0.79
N VAL A 126 10.06 2.79 -0.83
CA VAL A 126 10.08 1.36 -1.18
C VAL A 126 9.33 0.54 -0.13
N GLY A 127 9.47 0.91 1.15
CA GLY A 127 8.70 0.28 2.23
C GLY A 127 7.20 0.38 2.04
N LEU A 128 6.66 1.57 1.71
CA LEU A 128 5.23 1.75 1.41
C LEU A 128 4.76 0.89 0.23
N ILE A 129 5.56 0.85 -0.85
CA ILE A 129 5.25 0.03 -2.03
C ILE A 129 5.17 -1.44 -1.65
N SER A 130 6.12 -1.92 -0.83
CA SER A 130 6.17 -3.31 -0.37
C SER A 130 5.02 -3.70 0.56
N CYS A 131 4.35 -2.73 1.20
CA CYS A 131 3.16 -2.95 2.02
C CYS A 131 1.86 -2.96 1.20
N CYS A 132 1.89 -2.56 -0.09
CA CYS A 132 0.71 -2.56 -0.93
C CYS A 132 0.53 -3.91 -1.66
N ASP A 133 -0.72 -4.33 -1.86
CA ASP A 133 -1.04 -5.60 -2.54
C ASP A 133 -0.67 -5.57 -4.01
N ILE A 134 -0.77 -4.42 -4.65
CA ILE A 134 -0.42 -4.21 -6.06
C ILE A 134 0.46 -2.98 -6.19
N ALA A 135 1.51 -3.09 -7.00
CA ALA A 135 2.39 -1.98 -7.35
C ALA A 135 2.44 -1.80 -8.88
N LEU A 136 2.03 -0.63 -9.34
CA LEU A 136 2.08 -0.19 -10.73
C LEU A 136 3.07 0.97 -10.85
N ALA A 137 4.13 0.80 -11.63
CA ALA A 137 5.16 1.83 -11.82
C ALA A 137 5.14 2.41 -13.24
N SER A 138 5.51 3.69 -13.33
CA SER A 138 5.93 4.27 -14.61
C SER A 138 7.23 3.62 -15.08
N GLU A 139 7.41 3.47 -16.39
CA GLU A 139 8.63 2.96 -17.00
C GLU A 139 9.89 3.73 -16.58
N ASN A 140 9.73 5.01 -16.27
CA ASN A 140 10.82 5.92 -15.85
C ASN A 140 11.04 5.94 -14.33
N SER A 141 10.42 5.02 -13.57
CA SER A 141 10.58 4.98 -12.12
C SER A 141 11.95 4.41 -11.74
N ILE A 142 12.51 4.95 -10.65
CA ILE A 142 13.83 4.56 -10.12
C ILE A 142 13.68 4.26 -8.63
N PHE A 143 14.30 3.20 -8.19
CA PHE A 143 14.22 2.71 -6.81
C PHE A 143 15.61 2.64 -6.17
N SER A 144 15.69 2.78 -4.85
CA SER A 144 16.92 2.56 -4.08
C SER A 144 16.62 2.35 -2.61
N LEU A 145 17.44 1.53 -1.97
CA LEU A 145 17.51 1.36 -0.51
C LEU A 145 18.91 1.84 -0.08
N SER A 146 19.06 3.17 -0.03
CA SER A 146 20.36 3.83 0.03
C SER A 146 20.82 4.16 1.45
N GLU A 147 20.16 3.67 2.48
CA GLU A 147 20.42 3.95 3.89
C GLU A 147 21.87 3.64 4.30
N VAL A 148 22.46 2.59 3.75
CA VAL A 148 23.86 2.21 4.02
C VAL A 148 24.88 3.25 3.60
N LYS A 149 24.55 4.15 2.65
CA LYS A 149 25.44 5.23 2.22
C LYS A 149 25.61 6.34 3.26
N VAL A 150 24.73 6.35 4.26
CA VAL A 150 24.78 7.30 5.39
C VAL A 150 24.99 6.57 6.71
N GLY A 151 25.44 5.31 6.70
CA GLY A 151 25.71 4.51 7.90
C GLY A 151 24.48 3.98 8.62
N LEU A 152 23.32 3.96 7.94
CA LEU A 152 22.06 3.41 8.44
C LEU A 152 21.67 2.17 7.66
N ILE A 153 20.55 1.54 8.04
CA ILE A 153 19.98 0.38 7.35
C ILE A 153 18.47 0.56 7.18
N PRO A 154 17.85 -0.07 6.17
CA PRO A 154 16.39 -0.02 5.96
C PRO A 154 15.65 -0.96 6.95
N ALA A 155 15.88 -0.80 8.27
CA ALA A 155 15.44 -1.76 9.28
C ALA A 155 13.92 -1.88 9.39
N THR A 156 13.22 -0.75 9.55
CA THR A 156 11.77 -0.72 9.78
C THR A 156 10.95 -1.24 8.61
N ILE A 157 11.44 -1.05 7.39
CA ILE A 157 10.80 -1.54 6.16
C ILE A 157 11.22 -2.95 5.79
N SER A 158 12.29 -3.49 6.40
CA SER A 158 12.91 -4.74 5.99
C SER A 158 11.97 -5.94 5.94
N PRO A 159 11.04 -6.18 6.88
CA PRO A 159 10.14 -7.32 6.82
C PRO A 159 9.29 -7.32 5.54
N TYR A 160 8.76 -6.16 5.17
CA TYR A 160 7.89 -6.00 4.01
C TYR A 160 8.67 -6.12 2.70
N VAL A 161 9.84 -5.47 2.62
CA VAL A 161 10.70 -5.56 1.44
C VAL A 161 11.21 -6.98 1.22
N ILE A 162 11.66 -7.67 2.27
CA ILE A 162 12.11 -9.07 2.17
C ILE A 162 10.98 -9.98 1.67
N ASN A 163 9.76 -9.78 2.17
CA ASN A 163 8.59 -10.53 1.71
C ASN A 163 8.28 -10.28 0.24
N ALA A 164 8.43 -9.04 -0.24
CA ALA A 164 8.16 -8.69 -1.63
C ALA A 164 9.23 -9.21 -2.59
N VAL A 165 10.53 -8.97 -2.31
CA VAL A 165 11.62 -9.23 -3.27
C VAL A 165 12.42 -10.50 -2.98
N GLY A 166 12.17 -11.15 -1.86
CA GLY A 166 12.90 -12.31 -1.38
C GLY A 166 14.27 -11.95 -0.75
N ALA A 167 14.74 -12.81 0.15
CA ALA A 167 15.93 -12.55 0.97
C ALA A 167 17.21 -12.30 0.15
N ARG A 168 17.37 -12.97 -1.00
CA ARG A 168 18.58 -12.83 -1.82
C ARG A 168 18.66 -11.45 -2.48
N ASN A 169 17.56 -10.97 -3.05
CA ASN A 169 17.49 -9.62 -3.65
C ASN A 169 17.57 -8.55 -2.57
N ALA A 170 16.89 -8.73 -1.43
CA ALA A 170 17.00 -7.81 -0.30
C ALA A 170 18.44 -7.65 0.19
N ARG A 171 19.22 -8.75 0.36
CA ARG A 171 20.64 -8.66 0.73
C ARG A 171 21.44 -7.84 -0.28
N ARG A 172 21.24 -8.05 -1.59
CA ARG A 172 21.91 -7.27 -2.63
C ARG A 172 21.58 -5.78 -2.47
N LEU A 173 20.29 -5.45 -2.43
CA LEU A 173 19.85 -4.06 -2.45
C LEU A 173 20.18 -3.31 -1.14
N PHE A 174 20.03 -3.97 0.02
CA PHE A 174 20.31 -3.36 1.32
C PHE A 174 21.81 -3.08 1.51
N THR A 175 22.67 -3.96 1.01
CA THR A 175 24.11 -3.81 1.21
C THR A 175 24.80 -2.96 0.15
N SER A 176 24.29 -2.94 -1.09
CA SER A 176 24.86 -2.13 -2.16
C SER A 176 24.35 -0.68 -2.15
N GLY A 177 23.10 -0.47 -1.70
CA GLY A 177 22.42 0.84 -1.82
C GLY A 177 22.36 1.33 -3.27
N GLU A 178 22.39 0.40 -4.25
CA GLU A 178 22.34 0.73 -5.67
C GLU A 178 20.98 1.31 -6.07
N ARG A 179 20.99 2.06 -7.17
CA ARG A 179 19.75 2.44 -7.86
C ARG A 179 19.40 1.39 -8.89
N PHE A 180 18.13 1.08 -9.03
CA PHE A 180 17.61 0.17 -10.04
C PHE A 180 16.33 0.73 -10.67
N ASP A 181 16.09 0.36 -11.91
CA ASP A 181 14.96 0.83 -12.70
C ASP A 181 13.68 0.00 -12.48
N SER A 182 12.61 0.38 -13.17
CA SER A 182 11.33 -0.31 -13.12
C SER A 182 11.39 -1.74 -13.64
N ASN A 183 12.27 -2.05 -14.61
CA ASN A 183 12.41 -3.41 -15.16
C ASN A 183 13.02 -4.35 -14.13
N ILE A 184 14.08 -3.92 -13.45
CA ILE A 184 14.67 -4.68 -12.34
C ILE A 184 13.65 -4.81 -11.21
N ALA A 185 12.93 -3.72 -10.86
CA ALA A 185 11.90 -3.74 -9.83
C ALA A 185 10.81 -4.79 -10.13
N LYS A 186 10.38 -4.91 -11.39
CA LYS A 186 9.44 -5.94 -11.83
C LYS A 186 10.05 -7.33 -11.78
N GLN A 187 11.28 -7.49 -12.25
CA GLN A 187 11.98 -8.78 -12.24
C GLN A 187 12.14 -9.39 -10.83
N ILE A 188 12.31 -8.53 -9.83
CA ILE A 188 12.46 -8.94 -8.42
C ILE A 188 11.14 -8.93 -7.64
N ASN A 189 9.98 -8.73 -8.29
CA ASN A 189 8.65 -8.68 -7.71
C ASN A 189 8.36 -7.47 -6.77
N LEU A 190 9.18 -6.43 -6.77
CA LEU A 190 8.85 -5.18 -6.08
C LEU A 190 7.68 -4.45 -6.76
N VAL A 191 7.57 -4.59 -8.08
CA VAL A 191 6.54 -4.00 -8.92
C VAL A 191 5.87 -5.09 -9.75
N HIS A 192 4.55 -5.09 -9.82
CA HIS A 192 3.78 -6.08 -10.58
C HIS A 192 3.67 -5.70 -12.05
N GLU A 193 3.43 -4.42 -12.33
CA GLU A 193 3.26 -3.91 -13.69
C GLU A 193 4.05 -2.62 -13.93
N ILE A 194 4.50 -2.47 -15.17
CA ILE A 194 5.11 -1.25 -15.68
C ILE A 194 4.24 -0.72 -16.81
N ALA A 195 3.97 0.58 -16.79
CA ALA A 195 3.26 1.26 -17.87
C ALA A 195 4.02 2.52 -18.30
N LYS A 196 3.83 2.92 -19.56
CA LYS A 196 4.21 4.25 -19.99
C LYS A 196 3.44 5.28 -19.20
N GLU A 197 4.00 6.47 -19.01
CA GLU A 197 3.36 7.49 -18.19
C GLU A 197 1.97 7.88 -18.73
N GLU A 198 1.81 7.90 -20.04
CA GLU A 198 0.54 8.15 -20.76
C GLU A 198 -0.51 7.05 -20.55
N ASP A 199 -0.09 5.82 -20.29
CA ASP A 199 -0.98 4.66 -20.10
C ASP A 199 -1.34 4.41 -18.62
N LEU A 200 -0.71 5.10 -17.67
CA LEU A 200 -0.93 4.84 -16.23
C LEU A 200 -2.40 4.97 -15.82
N GLU A 201 -3.10 6.02 -16.26
CA GLU A 201 -4.52 6.23 -15.92
C GLU A 201 -5.40 5.11 -16.49
N LYS A 202 -5.08 4.59 -17.68
CA LYS A 202 -5.77 3.44 -18.27
C LYS A 202 -5.56 2.17 -17.43
N ARG A 203 -4.34 1.94 -16.93
CA ARG A 203 -4.05 0.79 -16.06
C ARG A 203 -4.69 0.93 -14.67
N ILE A 204 -4.70 2.13 -14.10
CA ILE A 204 -5.41 2.41 -12.87
C ILE A 204 -6.91 2.10 -13.03
N SER A 205 -7.53 2.60 -14.10
CA SER A 205 -8.94 2.35 -14.41
C SER A 205 -9.23 0.86 -14.58
N TYR A 206 -8.31 0.09 -15.17
CA TYR A 206 -8.40 -1.36 -15.28
C TYR A 206 -8.52 -2.02 -13.90
N PHE A 207 -7.62 -1.71 -12.94
CA PHE A 207 -7.68 -2.26 -11.59
C PHE A 207 -8.95 -1.84 -10.85
N ILE A 208 -9.33 -0.56 -10.92
CA ILE A 208 -10.55 -0.06 -10.29
C ILE A 208 -11.76 -0.84 -10.77
N ASN A 209 -11.92 -1.04 -12.09
CA ASN A 209 -13.05 -1.75 -12.66
C ASN A 209 -13.08 -3.22 -12.23
N HIS A 210 -11.92 -3.90 -12.14
CA HIS A 210 -11.85 -5.28 -11.66
C HIS A 210 -12.29 -5.39 -10.19
N PHE A 211 -11.82 -4.50 -9.32
CA PHE A 211 -12.22 -4.53 -7.91
C PHE A 211 -13.70 -4.15 -7.72
N LYS A 212 -14.24 -3.24 -8.54
CA LYS A 212 -15.67 -2.87 -8.49
C LYS A 212 -16.60 -4.05 -8.84
N GLN A 213 -16.16 -4.95 -9.71
CA GLN A 213 -16.94 -6.12 -10.14
C GLN A 213 -16.91 -7.28 -9.15
N ASN A 214 -15.97 -7.30 -8.21
CA ASN A 214 -15.80 -8.39 -7.26
C ASN A 214 -16.66 -8.21 -6.02
N GLY A 215 -17.05 -9.32 -5.38
CA GLY A 215 -17.73 -9.32 -4.10
C GLY A 215 -16.84 -8.70 -3.00
N PRO A 216 -17.29 -7.62 -2.35
CA PRO A 216 -16.43 -6.87 -1.41
C PRO A 216 -15.97 -7.70 -0.22
N GLN A 217 -16.83 -8.56 0.36
CA GLN A 217 -16.45 -9.41 1.47
C GLN A 217 -15.51 -10.55 1.04
N ALA A 218 -15.72 -11.08 -0.15
CA ALA A 218 -14.84 -12.10 -0.73
C ALA A 218 -13.43 -11.55 -0.98
N VAL A 219 -13.30 -10.31 -1.46
CA VAL A 219 -12.00 -9.65 -1.67
C VAL A 219 -11.27 -9.43 -0.34
N ILE A 220 -11.96 -8.94 0.69
CA ILE A 220 -11.40 -8.77 2.03
C ILE A 220 -10.92 -10.12 2.59
N ALA A 221 -11.75 -11.15 2.50
CA ALA A 221 -11.39 -12.48 2.97
C ALA A 221 -10.24 -13.11 2.18
N ALA A 222 -10.17 -12.88 0.85
CA ALA A 222 -9.09 -13.35 0.01
C ALA A 222 -7.74 -12.71 0.38
N LYS A 223 -7.71 -11.41 0.67
CA LYS A 223 -6.51 -10.76 1.20
C LYS A 223 -6.14 -11.32 2.57
N LYS A 224 -7.13 -11.39 3.46
CA LYS A 224 -6.91 -11.85 4.83
C LYS A 224 -6.37 -13.28 4.88
N ILE A 225 -6.90 -14.22 4.08
CA ILE A 225 -6.43 -15.61 4.09
C ILE A 225 -4.96 -15.71 3.68
N VAL A 226 -4.49 -14.88 2.72
CA VAL A 226 -3.07 -14.85 2.35
C VAL A 226 -2.22 -14.41 3.54
N LEU A 227 -2.60 -13.33 4.22
CA LEU A 227 -1.88 -12.84 5.40
C LEU A 227 -1.89 -13.84 6.55
N ASP A 228 -3.00 -14.56 6.74
CA ASP A 228 -3.18 -15.51 7.84
C ASP A 228 -2.33 -16.78 7.67
N ILE A 229 -2.10 -17.24 6.44
CA ILE A 229 -1.42 -18.53 6.19
C ILE A 229 0.00 -18.39 5.60
N PHE A 230 0.38 -17.22 5.15
CA PHE A 230 1.71 -16.98 4.59
C PHE A 230 2.81 -17.40 5.58
N ASN A 231 3.81 -18.15 5.10
CA ASN A 231 4.91 -18.71 5.90
C ASN A 231 4.52 -19.68 7.06
N LYS A 232 3.28 -20.18 7.10
CA LYS A 232 2.89 -21.25 8.02
C LYS A 232 3.08 -22.62 7.36
N GLU A 233 3.37 -23.63 8.18
CA GLU A 233 3.30 -25.03 7.74
C GLU A 233 1.86 -25.41 7.42
N ILE A 234 1.68 -26.24 6.39
CA ILE A 234 0.35 -26.76 6.01
C ILE A 234 0.00 -27.91 6.97
N ASP A 235 -0.48 -27.54 8.13
CA ASP A 235 -0.95 -28.47 9.17
C ASP A 235 -2.49 -28.49 9.26
N ASN A 236 -2.99 -29.30 10.19
CA ASN A 236 -4.44 -29.41 10.42
C ASN A 236 -5.09 -28.09 10.84
N SER A 237 -4.38 -27.18 11.50
CA SER A 237 -4.91 -25.89 11.91
C SER A 237 -5.12 -24.97 10.70
N VAL A 238 -4.16 -24.92 9.78
CA VAL A 238 -4.25 -24.19 8.51
C VAL A 238 -5.36 -24.77 7.64
N ILE A 239 -5.43 -26.11 7.52
CA ILE A 239 -6.48 -26.80 6.76
C ILE A 239 -7.87 -26.47 7.33
N SER A 240 -8.07 -26.59 8.65
CA SER A 240 -9.33 -26.27 9.30
C SER A 240 -9.72 -24.81 9.09
N HIS A 241 -8.76 -23.87 9.27
CA HIS A 241 -9.00 -22.44 9.05
C HIS A 241 -9.45 -22.15 7.61
N THR A 242 -8.81 -22.73 6.60
CA THR A 242 -9.21 -22.52 5.20
C THR A 242 -10.60 -23.09 4.90
N CYS A 243 -10.95 -24.25 5.49
CA CYS A 243 -12.29 -24.84 5.38
C CYS A 243 -13.36 -23.94 6.03
N GLU A 244 -13.09 -23.38 7.19
CA GLU A 244 -14.01 -22.45 7.87
C GLU A 244 -14.25 -21.19 7.05
N VAL A 245 -13.19 -20.56 6.55
CA VAL A 245 -13.29 -19.33 5.75
C VAL A 245 -14.15 -19.55 4.50
N ILE A 246 -13.88 -20.62 3.72
CA ILE A 246 -14.66 -20.87 2.50
C ILE A 246 -16.12 -21.26 2.83
N SER A 247 -16.37 -22.01 3.91
CA SER A 247 -17.71 -22.40 4.33
C SER A 247 -18.54 -21.18 4.75
N ALA A 248 -17.95 -20.26 5.52
CA ALA A 248 -18.58 -19.02 5.91
C ALA A 248 -18.96 -18.15 4.71
N LEU A 249 -18.05 -18.00 3.74
CA LEU A 249 -18.31 -17.23 2.52
C LEU A 249 -19.40 -17.85 1.65
N ARG A 250 -19.40 -19.17 1.45
CA ARG A 250 -20.45 -19.89 0.68
C ARG A 250 -21.85 -19.72 1.28
N THR A 251 -21.95 -19.62 2.59
CA THR A 251 -23.24 -19.47 3.28
C THR A 251 -23.66 -18.02 3.49
N SER A 252 -22.77 -17.06 3.21
CA SER A 252 -23.06 -15.62 3.30
C SER A 252 -24.08 -15.16 2.26
N LYS A 253 -24.69 -13.99 2.48
CA LYS A 253 -25.58 -13.36 1.49
C LYS A 253 -24.83 -13.07 0.18
N GLU A 254 -23.61 -12.52 0.28
CA GLU A 254 -22.78 -12.21 -0.89
C GLU A 254 -22.38 -13.46 -1.67
N GLY A 255 -21.95 -14.53 -0.99
CA GLY A 255 -21.58 -15.78 -1.64
C GLY A 255 -22.76 -16.44 -2.37
N ARG A 256 -23.96 -16.43 -1.77
CA ARG A 256 -25.17 -16.94 -2.41
C ARG A 256 -25.57 -16.11 -3.60
N GLU A 257 -25.55 -14.77 -3.49
CA GLU A 257 -25.84 -13.87 -4.60
C GLU A 257 -24.86 -14.08 -5.76
N GLY A 258 -23.55 -14.15 -5.48
CA GLY A 258 -22.55 -14.38 -6.51
C GLY A 258 -22.73 -15.68 -7.26
N VAL A 259 -22.98 -16.79 -6.56
CA VAL A 259 -23.25 -18.10 -7.19
C VAL A 259 -24.54 -18.07 -8.02
N THR A 260 -25.62 -17.48 -7.45
CA THR A 260 -26.90 -17.36 -8.16
C THR A 260 -26.76 -16.55 -9.44
N ALA A 261 -26.13 -15.36 -9.34
CA ALA A 261 -25.91 -14.49 -10.49
C ALA A 261 -25.09 -15.18 -11.58
N PHE A 262 -24.05 -15.93 -11.20
CA PHE A 262 -23.24 -16.71 -12.17
C PHE A 262 -24.06 -17.78 -12.89
N LEU A 263 -24.88 -18.54 -12.18
CA LEU A 263 -25.74 -19.58 -12.76
C LEU A 263 -26.81 -18.98 -13.69
N GLU A 264 -27.34 -17.81 -13.32
CA GLU A 264 -28.35 -17.08 -14.10
C GLU A 264 -27.76 -16.23 -15.22
N LYS A 265 -26.42 -16.18 -15.35
CA LYS A 265 -25.68 -15.38 -16.35
C LYS A 265 -26.01 -13.88 -16.31
N ARG A 266 -26.20 -13.35 -15.12
CA ARG A 266 -26.40 -11.91 -14.85
C ARG A 266 -25.28 -11.35 -13.99
N ASN A 267 -25.19 -10.02 -13.93
CA ASN A 267 -24.29 -9.38 -13.00
C ASN A 267 -24.82 -9.55 -11.56
N PRO A 268 -23.93 -9.80 -10.58
CA PRO A 268 -24.28 -9.81 -9.18
C PRO A 268 -24.64 -8.42 -8.68
N ASN A 269 -25.40 -8.37 -7.60
CA ASN A 269 -25.87 -7.14 -6.98
C ASN A 269 -25.16 -6.92 -5.63
N TRP A 270 -24.00 -6.24 -5.65
CA TRP A 270 -23.21 -5.86 -4.48
C TRP A 270 -22.50 -4.51 -4.59
#